data_1466d369e2bf0dc3b068d232fa2535ca
#
_entry.id   1466d369e2bf0dc3b068d232fa2535ca
#
_cell.length_a   1.000
_cell.length_b   1.000
_cell.length_c   1.000
_cell.angle_alpha   90.00
_cell.angle_beta   90.00
_cell.angle_gamma   90.00
#
_symmetry.space_group_name_H-M   'P 1'
#
loop_
_entity.id
_entity.type
_entity.pdbx_description
1 polymer ?
#
loop_
_entity_poly.entity_id
_entity_poly.type
_entity_poly.pdbx_seq_one_letter_code
_entity_poly.pdbx_strand_id
1 'polypeptide(L)'
;MISEQLSQQIDKAKKGNQKAYKFLLDNYWNQVYRFQLKRIKDEYEAEEVTVQTFSKAFDRLATFKEEYNFQTWLIAISKNIHIDLIRKKNIETTQVDKKAEKTFIDE
;
A
#
# COMPACT_ATOMS: atom_id res chain seq x y z
N MET A 1 6.85 18.10 10.48
CA MET A 1 8.21 18.46 10.05
C MET A 1 9.03 17.23 9.73
N ILE A 2 9.72 17.28 8.60
CA ILE A 2 10.59 16.20 8.16
C ILE A 2 12.01 16.48 8.62
N SER A 3 12.72 15.47 9.14
CA SER A 3 14.14 15.64 9.48
C SER A 3 14.94 15.90 8.21
N GLU A 4 16.10 16.57 8.37
CA GLU A 4 16.98 16.85 7.23
C GLU A 4 17.45 15.56 6.56
N GLN A 5 17.76 14.54 7.33
CA GLN A 5 18.17 13.23 6.79
C GLN A 5 17.06 12.61 5.94
N LEU A 6 15.83 12.63 6.44
CA LEU A 6 14.68 12.07 5.70
C LEU A 6 14.45 12.86 4.41
N SER A 7 14.50 14.20 4.48
CA SER A 7 14.36 15.06 3.30
C SER A 7 15.38 14.72 2.23
N GLN A 8 16.65 14.55 2.63
CA GLN A 8 17.72 14.18 1.69
C GLN A 8 17.47 12.81 1.05
N GLN A 9 17.02 11.83 1.83
CA GLN A 9 16.76 10.49 1.29
C GLN A 9 15.56 10.50 0.34
N ILE A 10 14.52 11.26 0.65
CA ILE A 10 13.37 11.41 -0.24
C ILE A 10 13.81 12.05 -1.56
N ASP A 11 14.61 13.10 -1.51
CA ASP A 11 15.11 13.76 -2.72
C ASP A 11 15.93 12.81 -3.59
N LYS A 12 16.81 12.03 -2.96
CA LYS A 12 17.62 11.02 -3.68
C LYS A 12 16.73 9.94 -4.30
N ALA A 13 15.73 9.48 -3.56
CA ALA A 13 14.79 8.48 -4.06
C ALA A 13 13.99 9.01 -5.24
N LYS A 14 13.58 10.29 -5.22
CA LYS A 14 12.90 10.92 -6.35
C LYS A 14 13.75 10.90 -7.61
N LYS A 15 15.06 10.88 -7.47
CA LYS A 15 16.00 10.80 -8.59
C LYS A 15 16.34 9.37 -8.99
N GLY A 16 15.69 8.38 -8.37
CA GLY A 16 15.89 6.98 -8.69
C GLY A 16 17.00 6.27 -7.95
N ASN A 17 17.52 6.87 -6.86
CA ASN A 17 18.61 6.27 -6.09
C ASN A 17 18.09 5.04 -5.32
N GLN A 18 18.66 3.87 -5.62
CA GLN A 18 18.23 2.59 -5.04
C GLN A 18 18.51 2.50 -3.53
N LYS A 19 19.63 3.06 -3.08
CA LYS A 19 19.98 3.06 -1.65
C LYS A 19 18.99 3.91 -0.86
N ALA A 20 18.51 5.01 -1.45
CA ALA A 20 17.49 5.86 -0.83
C ALA A 20 16.15 5.14 -0.73
N TYR A 21 15.75 4.42 -1.77
CA TYR A 21 14.55 3.58 -1.70
C TYR A 21 14.65 2.55 -0.57
N LYS A 22 15.80 1.89 -0.47
CA LYS A 22 16.03 0.90 0.60
C LYS A 22 15.94 1.55 1.98
N PHE A 23 16.52 2.75 2.13
CA PHE A 23 16.43 3.50 3.39
C PHE A 23 14.99 3.75 3.80
N LEU A 24 14.18 4.23 2.86
CA LEU A 24 12.77 4.51 3.12
C LEU A 24 12.00 3.22 3.44
N LEU A 25 12.25 2.17 2.69
CA LEU A 25 11.61 0.87 2.91
C LEU A 25 11.94 0.34 4.31
N ASP A 26 13.23 0.31 4.67
CA ASP A 26 13.69 -0.26 5.94
C ASP A 26 13.16 0.55 7.13
N ASN A 27 13.03 1.87 6.99
CA ASN A 27 12.60 2.72 8.09
C ASN A 27 11.08 2.77 8.28
N TYR A 28 10.30 2.46 7.24
CA TYR A 28 8.84 2.63 7.31
C TYR A 28 8.05 1.35 7.08
N TRP A 29 8.69 0.24 6.70
CA TRP A 29 8.01 -1.02 6.47
C TRP A 29 7.17 -1.46 7.67
N ASN A 30 7.78 -1.50 8.86
CA ASN A 30 7.11 -1.99 10.06
C ASN A 30 5.89 -1.15 10.44
N GLN A 31 5.98 0.17 10.28
CA GLN A 31 4.86 1.06 10.61
C GLN A 31 3.65 0.77 9.72
N VAL A 32 3.86 0.59 8.43
CA VAL A 32 2.78 0.29 7.49
C VAL A 32 2.25 -1.13 7.72
N TYR A 33 3.15 -2.10 7.86
CA TYR A 33 2.77 -3.51 8.07
C TYR A 33 1.95 -3.69 9.34
N ARG A 34 2.41 -3.14 10.46
CA ARG A 34 1.70 -3.26 11.75
C ARG A 34 0.34 -2.58 11.71
N PHE A 35 0.27 -1.43 11.06
CA PHE A 35 -0.99 -0.72 10.89
C PHE A 35 -2.00 -1.59 10.14
N GLN A 36 -1.58 -2.17 9.03
CA GLN A 36 -2.46 -3.00 8.21
C GLN A 36 -2.78 -4.33 8.88
N LEU A 37 -1.83 -4.91 9.60
CA LEU A 37 -2.06 -6.17 10.33
C LEU A 37 -3.17 -6.02 11.37
N LYS A 38 -3.21 -4.89 12.07
CA LYS A 38 -4.28 -4.60 13.03
C LYS A 38 -5.64 -4.49 12.36
N ARG A 39 -5.70 -3.97 11.14
CA ARG A 39 -6.95 -3.79 10.40
C ARG A 39 -7.42 -5.07 9.74
N ILE A 40 -6.49 -5.79 9.13
CA ILE A 40 -6.80 -6.95 8.28
C ILE A 40 -6.83 -8.24 9.09
N LYS A 41 -5.94 -8.35 10.09
CA LYS A 41 -5.80 -9.54 10.95
C LYS A 41 -5.38 -10.80 10.17
N ASP A 42 -4.71 -10.62 9.06
CA ASP A 42 -4.18 -11.67 8.22
C ASP A 42 -2.78 -11.25 7.76
N GLU A 43 -1.78 -12.05 8.11
CA GLU A 43 -0.37 -11.72 7.86
C GLU A 43 -0.05 -11.63 6.36
N TYR A 44 -0.57 -12.56 5.57
CA TYR A 44 -0.32 -12.57 4.12
C TYR A 44 -0.92 -11.35 3.45
N GLU A 45 -2.16 -11.04 3.79
CA GLU A 45 -2.86 -9.90 3.21
C GLU A 45 -2.21 -8.59 3.65
N ALA A 46 -1.83 -8.48 4.91
CA ALA A 46 -1.14 -7.29 5.42
C ALA A 46 0.21 -7.09 4.72
N GLU A 47 0.95 -8.17 4.49
CA GLU A 47 2.22 -8.11 3.76
C GLU A 47 1.99 -7.67 2.32
N GLU A 48 0.99 -8.24 1.65
CA GLU A 48 0.66 -7.87 0.27
C GLU A 48 0.32 -6.40 0.15
N VAL A 49 -0.53 -5.89 1.06
CA VAL A 49 -0.88 -4.47 1.08
C VAL A 49 0.36 -3.62 1.31
N THR A 50 1.26 -4.05 2.21
CA THR A 50 2.47 -3.29 2.50
C THR A 50 3.40 -3.22 1.29
N VAL A 51 3.62 -4.34 0.61
CA VAL A 51 4.43 -4.39 -0.62
C VAL A 51 3.86 -3.44 -1.67
N GLN A 52 2.56 -3.53 -1.91
CA GLN A 52 1.90 -2.67 -2.90
C GLN A 52 1.94 -1.20 -2.51
N THR A 53 1.88 -0.91 -1.20
CA THR A 53 1.99 0.45 -0.68
C THR A 53 3.33 1.09 -1.07
N PHE A 54 4.43 0.38 -0.84
CA PHE A 54 5.75 0.91 -1.17
C PHE A 54 5.97 1.01 -2.68
N SER A 55 5.48 0.04 -3.44
CA SER A 55 5.54 0.11 -4.89
C SER A 55 4.84 1.36 -5.42
N LYS A 56 3.61 1.60 -4.95
CA LYS A 56 2.82 2.76 -5.36
C LYS A 56 3.43 4.07 -4.85
N ALA A 57 3.94 4.07 -3.60
CA ALA A 57 4.57 5.24 -3.01
C ALA A 57 5.79 5.65 -3.82
N PHE A 58 6.63 4.70 -4.24
CA PHE A 58 7.82 5.01 -5.02
C PHE A 58 7.44 5.53 -6.40
N ASP A 59 6.40 4.99 -7.04
CA ASP A 59 5.89 5.50 -8.30
C ASP A 59 5.38 6.93 -8.19
N ARG A 60 4.82 7.30 -7.03
CA ARG A 60 4.22 8.61 -6.79
C ARG A 60 5.08 9.52 -5.92
N LEU A 61 6.31 9.14 -5.68
CA LEU A 61 7.18 9.89 -4.76
C LEU A 61 7.36 11.34 -5.22
N ALA A 62 7.39 11.58 -6.54
CA ALA A 62 7.49 12.93 -7.08
C ALA A 62 6.34 13.84 -6.64
N THR A 63 5.19 13.27 -6.27
CA THR A 63 4.03 14.03 -5.81
C THR A 63 4.05 14.31 -4.31
N PHE A 64 4.94 13.66 -3.57
CA PHE A 64 5.03 13.88 -2.13
C PHE A 64 5.62 15.26 -1.84
N LYS A 65 4.95 15.99 -0.95
CA LYS A 65 5.38 17.31 -0.51
C LYS A 65 5.87 17.24 0.93
N GLU A 66 7.01 17.86 1.21
CA GLU A 66 7.65 17.83 2.52
C GLU A 66 6.83 18.45 3.65
N GLU A 67 5.82 19.24 3.33
CA GLU A 67 4.88 19.76 4.32
C GLU A 67 4.02 18.66 4.96
N TYR A 68 3.91 17.51 4.31
CA TYR A 68 3.17 16.38 4.84
C TYR A 68 4.08 15.43 5.63
N ASN A 69 3.49 14.71 6.58
CA ASN A 69 4.19 13.67 7.32
C ASN A 69 4.32 12.43 6.42
N PHE A 70 5.56 11.95 6.22
CA PHE A 70 5.82 10.85 5.29
C PHE A 70 5.10 9.56 5.71
N GLN A 71 5.13 9.22 7.01
CA GLN A 71 4.45 8.03 7.51
C GLN A 71 2.94 8.12 7.28
N THR A 72 2.34 9.27 7.55
CA THR A 72 0.91 9.49 7.33
C THR A 72 0.55 9.34 5.85
N TRP A 73 1.41 9.86 4.98
CA TRP A 73 1.22 9.73 3.53
C TRP A 73 1.25 8.26 3.10
N LEU A 74 2.23 7.48 3.60
CA LEU A 74 2.31 6.05 3.32
C LEU A 74 1.08 5.29 3.83
N ILE A 75 0.65 5.58 5.05
CA ILE A 75 -0.52 4.95 5.66
C ILE A 75 -1.77 5.24 4.82
N ALA A 76 -1.93 6.48 4.34
CA ALA A 76 -3.07 6.83 3.48
C ALA A 76 -3.07 6.01 2.18
N ILE A 77 -1.91 5.83 1.58
CA ILE A 77 -1.77 4.98 0.39
C ILE A 77 -2.18 3.54 0.72
N SER A 78 -1.72 3.02 1.87
CA SER A 78 -2.03 1.65 2.29
C SER A 78 -3.53 1.44 2.53
N LYS A 79 -4.22 2.43 3.08
CA LYS A 79 -5.67 2.37 3.27
C LYS A 79 -6.40 2.25 1.95
N ASN A 80 -6.01 3.05 0.97
CA ASN A 80 -6.62 3.02 -0.36
C ASN A 80 -6.39 1.68 -1.06
N ILE A 81 -5.18 1.13 -0.94
CA ILE A 81 -4.87 -0.18 -1.50
C ILE A 81 -5.73 -1.27 -0.85
N HIS A 82 -5.87 -1.23 0.47
CA HIS A 82 -6.71 -2.20 1.19
C HIS A 82 -8.17 -2.12 0.75
N ILE A 83 -8.71 -0.91 0.63
CA ILE A 83 -10.07 -0.70 0.15
C ILE A 83 -10.25 -1.27 -1.25
N ASP A 84 -9.29 -1.00 -2.14
CA ASP A 84 -9.33 -1.50 -3.51
C ASP A 84 -9.29 -3.03 -3.56
N LEU A 85 -8.50 -3.66 -2.70
CA LEU A 85 -8.44 -5.12 -2.59
C LEU A 85 -9.76 -5.71 -2.12
N ILE A 86 -10.40 -5.09 -1.13
CA ILE A 86 -11.72 -5.52 -0.64
C ILE A 86 -12.73 -5.43 -1.76
N ARG A 87 -12.76 -4.33 -2.50
CA ARG A 87 -13.68 -4.14 -3.63
C ARG A 87 -13.46 -5.20 -4.70
N LYS A 88 -12.20 -5.48 -5.03
CA LYS A 88 -11.85 -6.48 -6.03
C LYS A 88 -12.32 -7.87 -5.61
N LYS A 89 -12.07 -8.25 -4.35
CA LYS A 89 -12.51 -9.55 -3.82
C LYS A 89 -14.05 -9.67 -3.83
N ASN A 90 -14.74 -8.61 -3.44
CA ASN A 90 -16.21 -8.60 -3.43
C ASN A 90 -16.77 -8.75 -4.85
N ILE A 91 -16.18 -8.08 -5.82
CA ILE A 91 -16.60 -8.20 -7.23
C ILE A 91 -16.36 -9.62 -7.73
N GLU A 92 -15.21 -10.20 -7.46
CA GLU A 92 -14.89 -11.57 -7.86
C GLU A 92 -15.83 -12.59 -7.22
N THR A 93 -16.09 -12.44 -5.92
CA THR A 93 -17.02 -13.30 -5.19
C THR A 93 -18.44 -13.18 -5.76
N THR A 94 -18.89 -11.96 -6.03
CA THR A 94 -20.20 -11.71 -6.61
C THR A 94 -20.33 -12.34 -7.99
N GLN A 95 -19.30 -12.24 -8.82
CA GLN A 95 -19.29 -12.85 -10.14
C GLN A 95 -19.30 -14.38 -10.07
N VAL A 96 -18.56 -14.97 -9.14
CA VAL A 96 -18.53 -16.40 -8.92
C VAL A 96 -19.92 -16.87 -8.46
N ASP A 97 -20.52 -16.17 -7.51
CA ASP A 97 -21.85 -16.49 -7.01
C ASP A 97 -22.90 -16.41 -8.12
N LYS A 98 -22.83 -15.39 -8.96
CA LYS A 98 -23.74 -15.25 -10.11
C LYS A 98 -23.58 -16.39 -11.11
N LYS A 99 -22.34 -16.80 -11.38
CA LYS A 99 -22.07 -17.94 -12.26
C LYS A 99 -22.63 -19.24 -11.68
N ALA A 100 -22.43 -19.44 -10.36
CA ALA A 100 -22.97 -20.63 -9.68
C ALA A 100 -24.48 -20.64 -9.71
N GLU A 101 -25.13 -19.53 -9.41
CA GLU A 101 -26.57 -19.39 -9.49
C GLU A 101 -27.09 -19.68 -10.89
N LYS A 102 -26.44 -19.10 -11.89
CA LYS A 102 -26.81 -19.30 -13.28
C LYS A 102 -26.72 -20.75 -13.70
N THR A 103 -25.67 -21.44 -13.25
CA THR A 103 -25.48 -22.85 -13.52
C THR A 103 -26.60 -23.68 -12.89
N PHE A 104 -27.01 -23.39 -11.67
CA PHE A 104 -28.09 -24.06 -11.00
C PHE A 104 -29.45 -23.83 -11.68
N ILE A 105 -29.67 -22.60 -12.14
CA ILE A 105 -30.92 -22.22 -12.78
C ILE A 105 -31.05 -22.86 -14.17
N ASP A 106 -29.96 -22.99 -14.89
CA ASP A 106 -29.92 -23.56 -16.24
C ASP A 106 -30.06 -25.09 -16.26
N GLU A 107 -29.92 -25.74 -15.10
CA GLU A 107 -30.19 -27.14 -14.96
C GLU A 107 -31.68 -27.41 -14.71
#